data_9232695245769194b6a2c2dd870e6ed7
#
_entry.id   9232695245769194b6a2c2dd870e6ed7
#
_cell.length_a   1.000
_cell.length_b   1.000
_cell.length_c   1.000
_cell.angle_alpha   90.00
_cell.angle_beta   90.00
_cell.angle_gamma   90.00
#
_symmetry.space_group_name_H-M   'P 1'
#
loop_
_entity.id
_entity.type
_entity.pdbx_description
1 polymer ?
#
loop_
_entity_poly.entity_id
_entity_poly.type
_entity_poly.pdbx_seq_one_letter_code
_entity_poly.pdbx_strand_id
1 'polypeptide(L)' 'MAQVRYFAGARAAVGGLRAEQVPAGSLDELVQNLADRHGERLAVVLKAASFLVDGLTCHDRRAALPADATVDVLPPFAGG' A
#
# COMPACT_ATOMS: atom_id res chain seq x y z
N MET A 1 13.57 4.55 -0.02
CA MET A 1 12.37 4.10 0.70
C MET A 1 11.11 4.56 -0.03
N ALA A 2 10.07 3.76 0.02
CA ALA A 2 8.79 4.16 -0.54
C ALA A 2 8.00 4.99 0.46
N GLN A 3 7.36 6.04 -0.02
CA GLN A 3 6.40 6.83 0.76
C GLN A 3 5.04 6.21 0.55
N VAL A 4 4.47 5.60 1.58
CA VAL A 4 3.17 4.94 1.49
C VAL A 4 2.10 5.88 2.03
N ARG A 5 1.02 6.06 1.27
CA ARG A 5 -0.11 6.88 1.70
C ARG A 5 -1.35 5.98 1.79
N TYR A 6 -2.06 6.10 2.90
CA TYR A 6 -3.24 5.27 3.18
C TYR A 6 -4.52 6.08 3.01
N PHE A 7 -5.52 5.49 2.38
CA PHE A 7 -6.81 6.13 2.14
C PHE A 7 -7.95 5.26 2.69
N ALA A 8 -9.00 5.92 3.16
CA ALA A 8 -10.27 5.30 3.59
C ALA A 8 -10.05 4.09 4.52
N GLY A 9 -10.56 2.91 4.14
CA GLY A 9 -10.45 1.71 4.98
C GLY A 9 -9.03 1.25 5.24
N ALA A 10 -8.09 1.52 4.33
CA ALA A 10 -6.69 1.22 4.56
C ALA A 10 -6.13 2.09 5.69
N ARG A 11 -6.51 3.37 5.72
CA ARG A 11 -6.11 4.27 6.81
C ARG A 11 -6.67 3.79 8.14
N ALA A 12 -7.93 3.36 8.16
CA ALA A 12 -8.53 2.83 9.38
C ALA A 12 -7.81 1.58 9.87
N ALA A 13 -7.35 0.73 8.96
CA ALA A 13 -6.65 -0.50 9.31
C ALA A 13 -5.26 -0.25 9.92
N VAL A 14 -4.70 0.93 9.74
CA VAL A 14 -3.40 1.31 10.31
C VAL A 14 -3.54 2.33 11.44
N GLY A 15 -4.71 2.36 12.08
CA GLY A 15 -4.94 3.23 13.25
C GLY A 15 -5.03 4.71 12.93
N GLY A 16 -5.38 5.06 11.70
CA GLY A 16 -5.53 6.45 11.28
C GLY A 16 -4.27 7.08 10.72
N LEU A 17 -3.17 6.34 10.62
CA LEU A 17 -1.94 6.83 10.04
C LEU A 17 -2.17 7.20 8.57
N ARG A 18 -1.76 8.39 8.18
CA ARG A 18 -1.99 8.87 6.82
C ARG A 18 -0.90 8.45 5.84
N ALA A 19 0.33 8.41 6.32
CA ALA A 19 1.48 8.08 5.48
C ALA A 19 2.63 7.59 6.33
N GLU A 20 3.52 6.81 5.72
CA GLU A 20 4.75 6.38 6.37
C GLU A 20 5.78 5.99 5.32
N GLN A 21 7.04 5.96 5.71
CA GLN A 21 8.11 5.49 4.83
C GLN A 21 8.43 4.03 5.14
N VAL A 22 8.52 3.23 4.09
CA VAL A 22 8.75 1.79 4.21
C VAL A 22 9.80 1.37 3.18
N PRO A 23 10.83 0.61 3.59
CA PRO A 23 11.81 0.10 2.64
C PRO A 23 11.17 -0.99 1.78
N ALA A 24 11.31 -0.86 0.46
CA ALA A 24 10.83 -1.88 -0.46
C ALA A 24 11.42 -1.64 -1.85
N GLY A 25 11.84 -2.71 -2.50
CA GLY A 25 12.37 -2.65 -3.87
C GLY A 25 11.34 -3.02 -4.92
N SER A 26 10.19 -3.59 -4.50
CA SER A 26 9.10 -3.95 -5.39
C SER A 26 7.78 -3.75 -4.68
N LEU A 27 6.69 -3.73 -5.45
CA LEU A 27 5.37 -3.60 -4.86
C LEU A 27 5.04 -4.80 -3.97
N ASP A 28 5.42 -6.00 -4.40
CA ASP A 28 5.20 -7.23 -3.63
C ASP A 28 5.93 -7.17 -2.28
N GLU A 29 7.17 -6.74 -2.28
CA GLU A 29 7.95 -6.56 -1.07
C GLU A 29 7.32 -5.51 -0.16
N LEU A 30 6.81 -4.42 -0.75
CA LEU A 30 6.13 -3.39 0.01
C LEU A 30 4.88 -3.96 0.70
N VAL A 31 4.06 -4.70 -0.03
CA VAL A 31 2.84 -5.32 0.52
C VAL A 31 3.20 -6.25 1.68
N GLN A 32 4.24 -7.06 1.52
CA GLN A 32 4.68 -7.96 2.58
C GLN A 32 5.15 -7.20 3.81
N ASN A 33 5.94 -6.15 3.61
CA ASN A 33 6.45 -5.34 4.72
C ASN A 33 5.31 -4.62 5.47
N LEU A 34 4.31 -4.15 4.74
CA LEU A 34 3.15 -3.51 5.36
C LEU A 34 2.33 -4.51 6.18
N ALA A 35 2.12 -5.71 5.66
CA ALA A 35 1.39 -6.76 6.38
C ALA A 35 2.13 -7.16 7.65
N ASP A 36 3.45 -7.30 7.59
CA ASP A 36 4.27 -7.63 8.74
C ASP A 36 4.25 -6.52 9.80
N ARG A 37 4.22 -5.27 9.34
CA ARG A 37 4.27 -4.10 10.23
C ARG A 37 2.95 -3.83 10.93
N HIS A 38 1.83 -4.00 10.22
CA HIS A 38 0.51 -3.61 10.72
C HIS A 38 -0.41 -4.78 11.05
N GLY A 39 -0.08 -5.98 10.61
CA GLY A 39 -0.82 -7.18 10.98
C GLY A 39 -2.02 -7.48 10.08
N GLU A 40 -2.86 -8.39 10.58
CA GLU A 40 -3.91 -9.04 9.80
C GLU A 40 -4.95 -8.09 9.22
N ARG A 41 -5.33 -7.06 9.96
CA ARG A 41 -6.36 -6.12 9.47
C ARG A 41 -5.93 -5.45 8.18
N LEU A 42 -4.68 -5.00 8.11
CA LEU A 42 -4.17 -4.39 6.90
C LEU A 42 -3.93 -5.45 5.82
N ALA A 43 -3.45 -6.63 6.20
CA ALA A 43 -3.20 -7.71 5.25
C ALA A 43 -4.46 -8.04 4.45
N VAL A 44 -5.62 -8.08 5.11
CA VAL A 44 -6.90 -8.33 4.44
C VAL A 44 -7.23 -7.21 3.44
N VAL A 45 -7.03 -5.96 3.84
CA VAL A 45 -7.29 -4.82 2.97
C VAL A 45 -6.37 -4.86 1.74
N LEU A 46 -5.09 -5.18 1.96
CA LEU A 46 -4.09 -5.20 0.88
C LEU A 46 -4.39 -6.23 -0.21
N LYS A 47 -5.08 -7.32 0.13
CA LYS A 47 -5.43 -8.34 -0.86
C LYS A 47 -6.36 -7.80 -1.94
N ALA A 48 -7.23 -6.87 -1.60
CA ALA A 48 -8.22 -6.31 -2.53
C ALA A 48 -7.90 -4.87 -2.92
N ALA A 49 -6.82 -4.30 -2.39
CA ALA A 49 -6.48 -2.91 -2.65
C ALA A 49 -5.92 -2.71 -4.06
N SER A 50 -6.11 -1.51 -4.56
CA SER A 50 -5.42 -1.02 -5.75
C SER A 50 -4.26 -0.15 -5.31
N PHE A 51 -3.22 -0.07 -6.13
CA PHE A 51 -2.03 0.71 -5.82
C PHE A 51 -1.73 1.69 -6.94
N LEU A 52 -1.44 2.93 -6.55
CA LEU A 52 -0.87 3.90 -7.48
C LEU A 52 0.60 4.07 -7.12
N VAL A 53 1.46 3.95 -8.11
CA VAL A 53 2.89 4.21 -7.94
C VAL A 53 3.21 5.49 -8.69
N ASP A 54 3.60 6.51 -7.95
CA ASP A 54 3.85 7.85 -8.49
C ASP A 54 2.68 8.34 -9.35
N GLY A 55 1.45 8.09 -8.87
CA GLY A 55 0.23 8.54 -9.53
C GLY A 55 -0.30 7.63 -10.63
N LEU A 56 0.39 6.55 -10.97
CA LEU A 56 -0.03 5.63 -12.01
C LEU A 56 -0.48 4.30 -11.43
N THR A 57 -1.60 3.78 -11.91
CA THR A 57 -2.09 2.48 -11.47
C THR A 57 -1.05 1.40 -11.75
N CYS A 58 -0.76 0.59 -10.75
CA CYS A 58 0.19 -0.50 -10.88
C CYS A 58 -0.53 -1.82 -10.57
N HIS A 59 -0.66 -2.67 -11.58
CA HIS A 59 -1.30 -3.98 -11.44
C HIS A 59 -0.30 -5.10 -11.20
N ASP A 60 0.94 -4.91 -11.59
CA ASP A 60 1.97 -5.93 -11.45
C ASP A 60 2.68 -5.78 -10.12
N ARG A 61 2.39 -6.69 -9.19
CA ARG A 61 2.99 -6.64 -7.86
C ARG A 61 4.48 -6.96 -7.86
N ARG A 62 5.00 -7.53 -8.93
CA ARG A 62 6.43 -7.77 -9.07
C ARG A 62 7.18 -6.57 -9.64
N ALA A 63 6.46 -5.52 -10.00
CA ALA A 63 7.08 -4.32 -10.54
C ALA A 63 8.08 -3.73 -9.55
N ALA A 64 9.24 -3.34 -10.06
CA ALA A 64 10.24 -2.64 -9.27
C ALA A 64 9.72 -1.25 -8.89
N LEU A 65 9.99 -0.83 -7.66
CA LEU A 65 9.64 0.51 -7.22
C LEU A 65 10.85 1.43 -7.40
N PRO A 66 10.65 2.61 -8.02
CA PRO A 66 11.71 3.61 -8.05
C PRO A 66 12.11 4.03 -6.64
N ALA A 67 13.34 4.49 -6.48
CA ALA A 67 13.77 5.06 -5.22
C ALA A 67 12.84 6.23 -4.87
N ASP A 68 12.42 6.30 -3.62
CA ASP A 68 11.54 7.35 -3.11
C ASP A 68 10.19 7.44 -3.83
N ALA A 69 9.72 6.31 -4.38
CA ALA A 69 8.40 6.26 -5.00
C ALA A 69 7.30 6.54 -3.97
N THR A 70 6.25 7.21 -4.42
CA THR A 70 5.03 7.39 -3.63
C THR A 70 4.04 6.31 -4.03
N VAL A 71 3.59 5.51 -3.05
CA VAL A 71 2.64 4.43 -3.28
C VAL A 71 1.36 4.73 -2.52
N ASP A 72 0.27 4.89 -3.24
CA ASP A 72 -1.04 5.11 -2.64
C ASP A 72 -1.77 3.78 -2.52
N VAL A 73 -2.22 3.47 -1.31
CA VAL A 73 -3.02 2.28 -1.04
C VAL A 73 -4.48 2.66 -1.05
N LEU A 74 -5.19 2.20 -2.09
CA LEU A 74 -6.60 2.51 -2.30
C LEU A 74 -7.41 1.24 -2.05
N PRO A 75 -8.20 1.19 -0.98
CA PRO A 75 -9.04 0.03 -0.73
C PRO A 75 -10.14 -0.06 -1.79
N PRO A 76 -10.73 -1.24 -1.99
CA PRO A 76 -11.84 -1.36 -2.91
C PRO A 76 -13.01 -0.52 -2.39
N PHE A 77 -13.74 0.11 -3.32
CA PHE A 77 -14.93 0.85 -2.94
C PHE A 77 -16.06 -0.14 -2.69
N ALA A 78 -16.57 -0.14 -1.48
CA ALA A 78 -17.68 -1.02 -1.13
C ALA A 78 -18.89 -0.67 -1.99
N GLY A 79 -19.49 -1.66 -2.61
CA GLY A 79 -20.65 -1.45 -3.45
C GLY A 79 -20.34 -0.78 -4.77
N GLY A 80 -19.09 -0.54 -5.00
CA GLY A 80 -18.68 0.10 -6.24
C GLY A 80 -17.53 -0.60 -6.77
#